data_ba00b2570a54a5411aae3bd81c5e0aff
#
_entry.id   ba00b2570a54a5411aae3bd81c5e0aff
#
_cell.length_a   1.000
_cell.length_b   1.000
_cell.length_c   1.000
_cell.angle_alpha   90.00
_cell.angle_beta   90.00
_cell.angle_gamma   90.00
#
_symmetry.space_group_name_H-M   'P 1'
#
loop_
_entity.id
_entity.type
_entity.pdbx_description
1 polymer ?
#
loop_
_entity_poly.entity_id
_entity_poly.type
_entity_poly.pdbx_seq_one_letter_code
_entity_poly.pdbx_strand_id
1 'polypeptide(L)'
;MKQQTRFYVSRKNPLTWIAAALSLASIVLQILALCLGEGAVISTVNIWFQKVLPMAVSLGFALQLVLEGETRFYRTSKPIFWACVYFGQAALDLHLHGGYALFGYMRYVVMCWILYLLLYLIYRLTITGKIPVSYPLLFTLLVPLAILIYDLAMAGSTIPVWYRLVKISNIAMVGSVVVAVLAMRPFTDGAYHPTWGDRKDGRLIRTLSPMNIVAGYIMPTRNDACNSIQTTFEISKVERYIRQKRAEGMESFGLTHVLLAAYVRCIAKYPGVNRFFSGQRVYQRDDDVQFTMTIKKDMRTDGEETTIKLHLKPTDTTKEVYEKLNALIDEVKNTPLNSSFDHVAALLASMPRLLLKFVVWFLKTLDYFGKLPTFLTDLSPFHGTVIFTSMGSLGIPPIVHHLYNFGNLPVFVAFGRKYRKVELDLQGKPVTRRYVDFVMNTDERIVDGFYYATVMKYFEKLLREPEQLDLSPEEVLRDIP
;
A
#
# COMPACT_ATOMS: atom_id res chain seq x y z
N MET A 1 -22.13 3.02 6.30
CA MET A 1 -21.16 2.07 6.92
C MET A 1 -20.63 2.67 8.20
N LYS A 2 -20.57 1.93 9.33
CA LYS A 2 -20.03 2.46 10.59
C LYS A 2 -18.52 2.66 10.43
N GLN A 3 -18.03 3.88 10.60
CA GLN A 3 -16.62 4.20 10.69
C GLN A 3 -15.95 3.28 11.71
N GLN A 4 -14.95 2.53 11.28
CA GLN A 4 -14.15 1.70 12.19
C GLN A 4 -13.34 2.62 13.09
N THR A 5 -13.67 2.66 14.37
CA THR A 5 -12.89 3.41 15.36
C THR A 5 -11.47 2.87 15.40
N ARG A 6 -10.50 3.72 15.09
CA ARG A 6 -9.07 3.41 15.09
C ARG A 6 -8.45 4.03 16.32
N PHE A 7 -7.38 3.41 16.83
CA PHE A 7 -6.68 3.88 18.01
C PHE A 7 -5.20 4.12 17.65
N TYR A 8 -4.62 5.10 18.28
CA TYR A 8 -3.21 5.46 18.16
C TYR A 8 -2.60 5.78 19.51
N VAL A 9 -1.28 5.73 19.59
CA VAL A 9 -0.49 6.15 20.76
C VAL A 9 0.26 7.41 20.39
N SER A 10 -0.02 8.51 21.10
CA SER A 10 0.55 9.82 20.82
C SER A 10 1.82 10.06 21.63
N ARG A 11 2.86 10.63 21.02
CA ARG A 11 4.06 11.11 21.72
C ARG A 11 3.77 12.24 22.72
N LYS A 12 2.66 12.96 22.56
CA LYS A 12 2.23 14.03 23.50
C LYS A 12 1.65 13.44 24.79
N ASN A 13 1.30 12.14 24.80
CA ASN A 13 0.77 11.48 25.98
C ASN A 13 1.93 11.02 26.88
N PRO A 14 2.01 11.47 28.14
CA PRO A 14 3.08 11.06 29.06
C PRO A 14 3.12 9.55 29.32
N LEU A 15 1.98 8.85 29.23
CA LEU A 15 1.92 7.41 29.38
C LEU A 15 2.70 6.66 28.27
N THR A 16 2.82 7.25 27.08
CA THR A 16 3.67 6.69 26.00
C THR A 16 5.13 6.62 26.40
N TRP A 17 5.63 7.68 27.02
CA TRP A 17 7.00 7.73 27.52
C TRP A 17 7.22 6.83 28.74
N ILE A 18 6.22 6.70 29.61
CA ILE A 18 6.26 5.73 30.72
C ILE A 18 6.33 4.31 30.19
N ALA A 19 5.52 3.96 29.19
CA ALA A 19 5.59 2.65 28.53
C ALA A 19 6.96 2.37 27.91
N ALA A 20 7.52 3.34 27.21
CA ALA A 20 8.86 3.23 26.64
C ALA A 20 9.95 3.09 27.73
N ALA A 21 9.86 3.88 28.80
CA ALA A 21 10.79 3.82 29.93
C ALA A 21 10.74 2.45 30.64
N LEU A 22 9.56 1.89 30.88
CA LEU A 22 9.40 0.55 31.45
C LEU A 22 10.01 -0.53 30.55
N SER A 23 9.82 -0.40 29.25
CA SER A 23 10.43 -1.33 28.29
C SER A 23 11.95 -1.24 28.27
N LEU A 24 12.52 -0.05 28.35
CA LEU A 24 13.97 0.14 28.47
C LEU A 24 14.51 -0.31 29.82
N ALA A 25 13.77 -0.04 30.91
CA ALA A 25 14.14 -0.52 32.24
C ALA A 25 14.24 -2.05 32.30
N SER A 26 13.38 -2.76 31.58
CA SER A 26 13.48 -4.22 31.48
C SER A 26 14.81 -4.69 30.89
N ILE A 27 15.38 -3.95 29.93
CA ILE A 27 16.70 -4.23 29.34
C ILE A 27 17.81 -4.06 30.38
N VAL A 28 17.77 -2.95 31.11
CA VAL A 28 18.75 -2.68 32.18
C VAL A 28 18.72 -3.77 33.25
N LEU A 29 17.53 -4.19 33.68
CA LEU A 29 17.35 -5.27 34.64
C LEU A 29 17.88 -6.61 34.12
N GLN A 30 17.70 -6.91 32.84
CA GLN A 30 18.27 -8.11 32.20
C GLN A 30 19.80 -8.07 32.17
N ILE A 31 20.38 -6.91 31.84
CA ILE A 31 21.85 -6.72 31.82
C ILE A 31 22.40 -6.89 33.27
N LEU A 32 21.77 -6.25 34.25
CA LEU A 32 22.17 -6.39 35.64
C LEU A 32 22.08 -7.85 36.15
N ALA A 33 21.02 -8.55 35.75
CA ALA A 33 20.87 -9.97 36.05
C ALA A 33 21.98 -10.83 35.44
N LEU A 34 22.40 -10.48 34.20
CA LEU A 34 23.56 -11.13 33.56
C LEU A 34 24.88 -10.90 34.31
N CYS A 35 25.09 -9.66 34.77
CA CYS A 35 26.32 -9.32 35.51
C CYS A 35 26.40 -9.96 36.88
N LEU A 36 25.26 -10.20 37.56
CA LEU A 36 25.17 -10.78 38.89
C LEU A 36 24.96 -12.30 38.88
N GLY A 37 24.66 -12.89 37.75
CA GLY A 37 24.50 -14.34 37.61
C GLY A 37 25.85 -15.05 37.69
N GLU A 38 26.06 -15.83 38.71
CA GLU A 38 27.25 -16.68 38.83
C GLU A 38 27.21 -17.79 37.77
N GLY A 39 28.21 -17.83 36.91
CA GLY A 39 28.89 -18.93 36.24
C GLY A 39 28.18 -20.26 35.88
N ALA A 40 26.86 -20.34 35.84
CA ALA A 40 26.19 -21.51 35.30
C ALA A 40 26.54 -21.61 33.82
N VAL A 41 27.11 -22.73 33.40
CA VAL A 41 27.36 -23.09 31.99
C VAL A 41 26.03 -23.12 31.26
N ILE A 42 25.60 -21.95 30.84
CA ILE A 42 24.40 -21.80 30.04
C ILE A 42 24.81 -22.16 28.58
N SER A 43 24.16 -23.18 28.02
CA SER A 43 24.39 -23.51 26.61
C SER A 43 24.19 -22.27 25.74
N THR A 44 24.94 -22.12 24.66
CA THR A 44 24.85 -20.96 23.75
C THR A 44 23.42 -20.67 23.29
N VAL A 45 22.59 -21.70 23.11
CA VAL A 45 21.19 -21.60 22.78
C VAL A 45 20.39 -20.91 23.88
N ASN A 46 20.64 -21.23 25.15
CA ASN A 46 19.97 -20.63 26.29
C ASN A 46 20.26 -19.13 26.45
N ILE A 47 21.49 -18.69 26.15
CA ILE A 47 21.85 -17.26 26.20
C ILE A 47 21.00 -16.46 25.20
N TRP A 48 20.85 -16.94 23.97
CA TRP A 48 20.08 -16.26 22.93
C TRP A 48 18.60 -16.14 23.34
N PHE A 49 17.96 -17.22 23.75
CA PHE A 49 16.54 -17.22 24.06
C PHE A 49 16.19 -16.55 25.38
N GLN A 50 17.03 -16.70 26.41
CA GLN A 50 16.73 -16.16 27.74
C GLN A 50 17.18 -14.72 27.93
N LYS A 51 18.20 -14.25 27.21
CA LYS A 51 18.84 -12.97 27.46
C LYS A 51 18.75 -12.03 26.25
N VAL A 52 19.24 -12.47 25.10
CA VAL A 52 19.34 -11.59 23.92
C VAL A 52 17.95 -11.28 23.36
N LEU A 53 17.09 -12.29 23.21
CA LEU A 53 15.76 -12.12 22.63
C LEU A 53 14.86 -11.19 23.46
N PRO A 54 14.76 -11.29 24.80
CA PRO A 54 13.96 -10.36 25.60
C PRO A 54 14.44 -8.91 25.49
N MET A 55 15.76 -8.71 25.50
CA MET A 55 16.32 -7.36 25.32
C MET A 55 16.01 -6.78 23.93
N ALA A 56 16.16 -7.59 22.88
CA ALA A 56 15.84 -7.18 21.50
C ALA A 56 14.35 -6.86 21.35
N VAL A 57 13.47 -7.67 21.94
CA VAL A 57 12.02 -7.46 21.95
C VAL A 57 11.66 -6.17 22.68
N SER A 58 12.22 -5.93 23.86
CA SER A 58 11.97 -4.71 24.64
C SER A 58 12.48 -3.47 23.95
N LEU A 59 13.66 -3.54 23.31
CA LEU A 59 14.21 -2.45 22.51
C LEU A 59 13.32 -2.16 21.31
N GLY A 60 12.90 -3.20 20.58
CA GLY A 60 12.02 -3.07 19.43
C GLY A 60 10.69 -2.41 19.79
N PHE A 61 10.09 -2.78 20.94
CA PHE A 61 8.86 -2.15 21.40
C PHE A 61 9.05 -0.69 21.81
N ALA A 62 10.10 -0.38 22.58
CA ALA A 62 10.41 1.00 22.95
C ALA A 62 10.68 1.89 21.72
N LEU A 63 11.47 1.40 20.76
CA LEU A 63 11.71 2.10 19.51
C LEU A 63 10.42 2.30 18.69
N GLN A 64 9.56 1.30 18.67
CA GLN A 64 8.27 1.43 17.97
C GLN A 64 7.39 2.51 18.60
N LEU A 65 7.31 2.59 19.92
CA LEU A 65 6.55 3.64 20.61
C LEU A 65 7.10 5.03 20.34
N VAL A 66 8.42 5.18 20.29
CA VAL A 66 9.08 6.48 20.15
C VAL A 66 9.22 6.92 18.69
N LEU A 67 9.59 6.01 17.78
CA LEU A 67 9.91 6.36 16.38
C LEU A 67 8.69 6.37 15.46
N GLU A 68 7.69 5.50 15.68
CA GLU A 68 6.53 5.44 14.79
C GLU A 68 5.62 6.67 14.90
N GLY A 69 5.62 7.38 16.01
CA GLY A 69 4.85 8.62 16.19
C GLY A 69 3.33 8.40 16.12
N GLU A 70 2.59 9.53 15.96
CA GLU A 70 1.12 9.54 15.99
C GLU A 70 0.46 8.75 14.86
N THR A 71 1.16 8.47 13.78
CA THR A 71 0.57 7.96 12.53
C THR A 71 0.68 6.45 12.31
N ARG A 72 1.39 5.70 13.14
CA ARG A 72 1.68 4.29 12.85
C ARG A 72 1.22 3.25 13.87
N PHE A 73 0.74 3.66 15.04
CA PHE A 73 0.28 2.76 16.09
C PHE A 73 -1.24 2.64 16.10
N TYR A 74 -1.84 2.40 14.95
CA TYR A 74 -3.29 2.50 14.76
C TYR A 74 -4.04 1.18 14.81
N ARG A 75 -3.38 0.06 15.04
CA ARG A 75 -4.08 -1.21 15.21
C ARG A 75 -3.85 -1.80 16.58
N THR A 76 -4.95 -2.18 17.20
CA THR A 76 -4.95 -3.04 18.40
C THR A 76 -4.20 -4.35 18.21
N SER A 77 -3.97 -4.80 16.98
CA SER A 77 -3.16 -5.98 16.69
C SER A 77 -1.68 -5.84 17.13
N LYS A 78 -1.10 -4.62 17.10
CA LYS A 78 0.29 -4.43 17.54
C LYS A 78 0.47 -4.59 19.05
N PRO A 79 -0.31 -3.91 19.92
CA PRO A 79 -0.28 -4.19 21.35
C PRO A 79 -0.58 -5.65 21.69
N ILE A 80 -1.51 -6.29 20.99
CA ILE A 80 -1.80 -7.72 21.17
C ILE A 80 -0.57 -8.56 20.82
N PHE A 81 0.08 -8.30 19.69
CA PHE A 81 1.30 -9.00 19.29
C PHE A 81 2.38 -8.89 20.37
N TRP A 82 2.68 -7.66 20.83
CA TRP A 82 3.69 -7.45 21.86
C TRP A 82 3.30 -8.08 23.20
N ALA A 83 2.02 -8.04 23.58
CA ALA A 83 1.53 -8.70 24.78
C ALA A 83 1.76 -10.22 24.69
N CYS A 84 1.47 -10.87 23.58
CA CYS A 84 1.71 -12.29 23.38
C CYS A 84 3.20 -12.63 23.40
N VAL A 85 4.05 -11.81 22.78
CA VAL A 85 5.51 -12.00 22.79
C VAL A 85 6.05 -11.89 24.22
N TYR A 86 5.64 -10.86 24.96
CA TYR A 86 6.10 -10.66 26.35
C TYR A 86 5.58 -11.72 27.30
N PHE A 87 4.33 -12.12 27.15
CA PHE A 87 3.76 -13.22 27.95
C PHE A 87 4.45 -14.56 27.62
N GLY A 88 4.69 -14.85 26.35
CA GLY A 88 5.42 -16.03 25.92
C GLY A 88 6.85 -16.06 26.45
N GLN A 89 7.53 -14.91 26.44
CA GLN A 89 8.87 -14.78 27.01
C GLN A 89 8.90 -14.98 28.52
N ALA A 90 7.94 -14.38 29.25
CA ALA A 90 7.83 -14.56 30.69
C ALA A 90 7.51 -16.03 31.07
N ALA A 91 6.65 -16.69 30.29
CA ALA A 91 6.32 -18.09 30.46
C ALA A 91 7.54 -19.01 30.20
N LEU A 92 8.32 -18.69 29.16
CA LEU A 92 9.57 -19.39 28.83
C LEU A 92 10.59 -19.27 29.99
N ASP A 93 10.76 -18.05 30.51
CA ASP A 93 11.66 -17.78 31.60
C ASP A 93 11.25 -18.58 32.86
N LEU A 94 9.98 -18.56 33.20
CA LEU A 94 9.43 -19.34 34.34
C LEU A 94 9.66 -20.85 34.14
N HIS A 95 9.50 -21.35 32.92
CA HIS A 95 9.76 -22.76 32.62
C HIS A 95 11.24 -23.12 32.79
N LEU A 96 12.15 -22.31 32.27
CA LEU A 96 13.58 -22.61 32.29
C LEU A 96 14.18 -22.55 33.71
N HIS A 97 13.68 -21.68 34.56
CA HIS A 97 14.15 -21.51 35.92
C HIS A 97 13.30 -22.26 36.99
N GLY A 98 12.11 -22.70 36.58
CA GLY A 98 11.19 -23.41 37.46
C GLY A 98 11.35 -24.94 37.51
N GLY A 99 12.27 -25.53 36.74
CA GLY A 99 12.51 -26.98 36.72
C GLY A 99 11.38 -27.81 36.12
N TYR A 100 10.54 -27.23 35.28
CA TYR A 100 9.44 -27.93 34.65
C TYR A 100 9.91 -28.90 33.56
N ALA A 101 9.30 -30.09 33.52
CA ALA A 101 9.47 -31.02 32.42
C ALA A 101 8.92 -30.47 31.11
N LEU A 102 9.29 -31.07 29.94
CA LEU A 102 8.85 -30.68 28.60
C LEU A 102 7.33 -30.46 28.49
N PHE A 103 6.53 -31.21 29.25
CA PHE A 103 5.08 -31.05 29.35
C PHE A 103 4.64 -29.70 29.94
N GLY A 104 5.41 -29.16 30.89
CA GLY A 104 5.15 -27.81 31.43
C GLY A 104 5.37 -26.73 30.37
N TYR A 105 6.43 -26.86 29.57
CA TYR A 105 6.69 -25.95 28.48
C TYR A 105 5.55 -25.90 27.44
N MET A 106 5.04 -27.05 27.01
CA MET A 106 3.91 -27.14 26.10
C MET A 106 2.65 -26.46 26.62
N ARG A 107 2.39 -26.50 27.93
CA ARG A 107 1.27 -25.75 28.57
C ARG A 107 1.40 -24.26 28.34
N TYR A 108 2.58 -23.68 28.52
CA TYR A 108 2.78 -22.25 28.32
C TYR A 108 2.67 -21.84 26.83
N VAL A 109 3.17 -22.65 25.93
CA VAL A 109 2.97 -22.42 24.49
C VAL A 109 1.49 -22.44 24.14
N VAL A 110 0.74 -23.45 24.62
CA VAL A 110 -0.72 -23.53 24.38
C VAL A 110 -1.44 -22.35 25.02
N MET A 111 -1.08 -21.95 26.25
CA MET A 111 -1.67 -20.76 26.90
C MET A 111 -1.42 -19.49 26.11
N CYS A 112 -0.23 -19.29 25.57
CA CYS A 112 0.08 -18.14 24.69
C CYS A 112 -0.77 -18.15 23.42
N TRP A 113 -0.98 -19.31 22.81
CA TRP A 113 -1.86 -19.47 21.65
C TRP A 113 -3.33 -19.19 22.01
N ILE A 114 -3.84 -19.73 23.11
CA ILE A 114 -5.19 -19.46 23.59
C ILE A 114 -5.37 -17.97 23.86
N LEU A 115 -4.40 -17.35 24.53
CA LEU A 115 -4.42 -15.91 24.81
C LEU A 115 -4.45 -15.10 23.51
N TYR A 116 -3.61 -15.46 22.53
CA TYR A 116 -3.61 -14.82 21.21
C TYR A 116 -4.97 -14.95 20.53
N LEU A 117 -5.56 -16.15 20.50
CA LEU A 117 -6.88 -16.38 19.91
C LEU A 117 -7.99 -15.62 20.61
N LEU A 118 -7.98 -15.57 21.95
CA LEU A 118 -8.94 -14.79 22.74
C LEU A 118 -8.81 -13.30 22.45
N LEU A 119 -7.59 -12.76 22.44
CA LEU A 119 -7.33 -11.37 22.12
C LEU A 119 -7.74 -11.02 20.68
N TYR A 120 -7.51 -11.93 19.73
CA TYR A 120 -7.96 -11.77 18.38
C TYR A 120 -9.49 -11.81 18.26
N LEU A 121 -10.16 -12.70 18.99
CA LEU A 121 -11.62 -12.78 19.04
C LEU A 121 -12.22 -11.50 19.65
N ILE A 122 -11.68 -11.04 20.78
CA ILE A 122 -12.05 -9.78 21.42
C ILE A 122 -11.86 -8.61 20.45
N TYR A 123 -10.73 -8.57 19.75
CA TYR A 123 -10.45 -7.59 18.72
C TYR A 123 -11.52 -7.60 17.61
N ARG A 124 -11.91 -8.77 17.11
CA ARG A 124 -12.97 -8.90 16.11
C ARG A 124 -14.35 -8.45 16.62
N LEU A 125 -14.70 -8.81 17.83
CA LEU A 125 -15.96 -8.40 18.47
C LEU A 125 -16.03 -6.88 18.71
N THR A 126 -14.90 -6.26 19.03
CA THR A 126 -14.82 -4.81 19.29
C THR A 126 -14.81 -3.98 18.01
N ILE A 127 -14.23 -4.47 16.90
CA ILE A 127 -14.32 -3.84 15.60
C ILE A 127 -15.77 -3.76 15.11
N THR A 128 -16.61 -4.70 15.52
CA THR A 128 -18.04 -4.66 15.22
C THR A 128 -18.82 -3.60 16.04
N GLY A 129 -18.14 -2.83 16.87
CA GLY A 129 -18.67 -1.66 17.57
C GLY A 129 -19.48 -1.97 18.84
N LYS A 130 -19.34 -3.17 19.39
CA LYS A 130 -20.10 -3.58 20.58
C LYS A 130 -19.42 -3.22 21.89
N ILE A 131 -18.06 -3.16 21.95
CA ILE A 131 -17.30 -2.86 23.19
C ILE A 131 -16.07 -2.03 22.82
N PRO A 132 -15.69 -1.00 23.61
CA PRO A 132 -14.42 -0.28 23.43
C PRO A 132 -13.22 -1.22 23.55
N VAL A 133 -12.32 -1.19 22.56
CA VAL A 133 -11.20 -2.15 22.43
C VAL A 133 -10.24 -2.13 23.61
N SER A 134 -10.04 -0.96 24.22
CA SER A 134 -9.05 -0.78 25.29
C SER A 134 -9.39 -1.55 26.57
N TYR A 135 -10.66 -1.65 26.93
CA TYR A 135 -11.06 -2.29 28.19
C TYR A 135 -10.86 -3.82 28.21
N PRO A 136 -11.39 -4.59 27.21
CA PRO A 136 -11.14 -6.02 27.18
C PRO A 136 -9.66 -6.37 27.04
N LEU A 137 -8.92 -5.61 26.23
CA LEU A 137 -7.49 -5.82 26.06
C LEU A 137 -6.73 -5.55 27.37
N LEU A 138 -7.07 -4.48 28.07
CA LEU A 138 -6.50 -4.15 29.37
C LEU A 138 -6.77 -5.25 30.40
N PHE A 139 -8.02 -5.71 30.51
CA PHE A 139 -8.39 -6.78 31.42
C PHE A 139 -7.59 -8.07 31.16
N THR A 140 -7.46 -8.43 29.88
CA THR A 140 -6.70 -9.65 29.48
C THR A 140 -5.21 -9.52 29.78
N LEU A 141 -4.64 -8.32 29.77
CA LEU A 141 -3.23 -8.07 30.11
C LEU A 141 -2.99 -7.98 31.62
N LEU A 142 -3.98 -7.53 32.40
CA LEU A 142 -3.86 -7.44 33.84
C LEU A 142 -3.74 -8.81 34.53
N VAL A 143 -4.35 -9.84 33.95
CA VAL A 143 -4.27 -11.21 34.49
C VAL A 143 -2.83 -11.76 34.50
N PRO A 144 -2.12 -11.79 33.35
CA PRO A 144 -0.70 -12.20 33.33
C PRO A 144 0.19 -11.32 34.22
N LEU A 145 -0.07 -10.00 34.23
CA LEU A 145 0.68 -9.08 35.07
C LEU A 145 0.50 -9.42 36.57
N ALA A 146 -0.73 -9.69 37.02
CA ALA A 146 -1.03 -10.11 38.37
C ALA A 146 -0.35 -11.44 38.74
N ILE A 147 -0.32 -12.40 37.83
CA ILE A 147 0.37 -13.69 38.01
C ILE A 147 1.87 -13.47 38.20
N LEU A 148 2.51 -12.63 37.38
CA LEU A 148 3.94 -12.32 37.50
C LEU A 148 4.27 -11.62 38.84
N ILE A 149 3.41 -10.68 39.26
CA ILE A 149 3.57 -9.99 40.54
C ILE A 149 3.41 -10.99 41.73
N TYR A 150 2.38 -11.84 41.65
CA TYR A 150 2.15 -12.89 42.66
C TYR A 150 3.34 -13.86 42.74
N ASP A 151 3.84 -14.33 41.58
CA ASP A 151 5.00 -15.21 41.52
C ASP A 151 6.26 -14.57 42.15
N LEU A 152 6.49 -13.28 41.91
CA LEU A 152 7.58 -12.53 42.52
C LEU A 152 7.39 -12.42 44.07
N ALA A 153 6.17 -12.14 44.49
CA ALA A 153 5.84 -12.01 45.94
C ALA A 153 6.00 -13.34 46.71
N MET A 154 5.55 -14.44 46.10
CA MET A 154 5.64 -15.78 46.71
C MET A 154 7.05 -16.36 46.67
N ALA A 155 7.92 -15.90 45.78
CA ALA A 155 9.31 -16.35 45.68
C ALA A 155 10.15 -15.98 46.91
N GLY A 156 9.72 -15.02 47.73
CA GLY A 156 10.34 -14.66 49.01
C GLY A 156 11.81 -14.23 48.94
N SER A 157 12.51 -14.34 50.04
CA SER A 157 13.94 -14.02 50.13
C SER A 157 14.88 -15.16 49.67
N THR A 158 14.33 -16.30 49.31
CA THR A 158 15.07 -17.54 49.04
C THR A 158 15.69 -17.59 47.63
N ILE A 159 15.22 -16.74 46.67
CA ILE A 159 15.76 -16.75 45.33
C ILE A 159 16.96 -15.80 45.18
N PRO A 160 17.95 -16.16 44.34
CA PRO A 160 19.10 -15.30 44.03
C PRO A 160 18.72 -13.92 43.51
N VAL A 161 19.52 -12.92 43.81
CA VAL A 161 19.29 -11.52 43.39
C VAL A 161 19.12 -11.42 41.88
N TRP A 162 19.99 -12.09 41.11
CA TRP A 162 19.91 -12.06 39.64
C TRP A 162 18.55 -12.58 39.12
N TYR A 163 17.98 -13.62 39.75
CA TYR A 163 16.70 -14.17 39.34
C TYR A 163 15.52 -13.27 39.74
N ARG A 164 15.60 -12.53 40.83
CA ARG A 164 14.62 -11.45 41.15
C ARG A 164 14.64 -10.36 40.09
N LEU A 165 15.81 -9.96 39.63
CA LEU A 165 15.91 -8.95 38.54
C LEU A 165 15.25 -9.41 37.26
N VAL A 166 15.38 -10.71 36.90
CA VAL A 166 14.67 -11.28 35.74
C VAL A 166 13.16 -11.21 35.95
N LYS A 167 12.64 -11.59 37.11
CA LYS A 167 11.20 -11.51 37.41
C LYS A 167 10.68 -10.06 37.34
N ILE A 168 11.40 -9.10 37.90
CA ILE A 168 11.04 -7.68 37.85
C ILE A 168 11.08 -7.19 36.40
N SER A 169 12.06 -7.62 35.61
CA SER A 169 12.14 -7.30 34.16
C SER A 169 10.90 -7.79 33.41
N ASN A 170 10.44 -9.03 33.68
CA ASN A 170 9.23 -9.57 33.05
C ASN A 170 7.97 -8.76 33.41
N ILE A 171 7.86 -8.33 34.67
CA ILE A 171 6.79 -7.43 35.13
C ILE A 171 6.86 -6.09 34.38
N ALA A 172 8.06 -5.50 34.24
CA ALA A 172 8.24 -4.25 33.50
C ALA A 172 7.88 -4.39 32.02
N MET A 173 8.22 -5.51 31.39
CA MET A 173 7.86 -5.82 30.01
C MET A 173 6.35 -5.85 29.79
N VAL A 174 5.62 -6.66 30.57
CA VAL A 174 4.15 -6.76 30.46
C VAL A 174 3.50 -5.43 30.87
N GLY A 175 4.00 -4.80 31.93
CA GLY A 175 3.53 -3.49 32.39
C GLY A 175 3.68 -2.39 31.33
N SER A 176 4.74 -2.41 30.54
CA SER A 176 4.93 -1.45 29.45
C SER A 176 3.82 -1.54 28.40
N VAL A 177 3.36 -2.75 28.06
CA VAL A 177 2.24 -2.96 27.14
C VAL A 177 0.92 -2.50 27.76
N VAL A 178 0.69 -2.78 29.04
CA VAL A 178 -0.49 -2.29 29.78
C VAL A 178 -0.56 -0.77 29.72
N VAL A 179 0.54 -0.09 30.03
CA VAL A 179 0.60 1.39 29.99
C VAL A 179 0.42 1.92 28.55
N ALA A 180 0.98 1.25 27.54
CA ALA A 180 0.77 1.62 26.15
C ALA A 180 -0.71 1.50 25.73
N VAL A 181 -1.42 0.46 26.20
CA VAL A 181 -2.88 0.32 25.97
C VAL A 181 -3.66 1.43 26.65
N LEU A 182 -3.29 1.82 27.87
CA LEU A 182 -3.89 2.97 28.57
C LEU A 182 -3.61 4.31 27.86
N ALA A 183 -2.49 4.41 27.15
CA ALA A 183 -2.14 5.58 26.36
C ALA A 183 -2.93 5.71 25.05
N MET A 184 -3.60 4.66 24.60
CA MET A 184 -4.33 4.66 23.32
C MET A 184 -5.47 5.69 23.30
N ARG A 185 -5.59 6.38 22.18
CA ARG A 185 -6.64 7.36 21.90
C ARG A 185 -7.37 7.01 20.61
N PRO A 186 -8.70 7.26 20.52
CA PRO A 186 -9.43 7.09 19.29
C PRO A 186 -9.04 8.17 18.28
N PHE A 187 -9.01 7.83 17.00
CA PHE A 187 -8.88 8.78 15.92
C PHE A 187 -10.18 9.55 15.71
N THR A 188 -10.11 10.89 15.71
CA THR A 188 -11.26 11.79 15.60
C THR A 188 -11.19 12.73 14.40
N ASP A 189 -10.08 12.75 13.67
CA ASP A 189 -9.83 13.72 12.60
C ASP A 189 -10.46 13.35 11.23
N GLY A 190 -11.10 12.21 11.13
CA GLY A 190 -11.69 11.72 9.87
C GLY A 190 -10.66 11.35 8.78
N ALA A 191 -9.38 11.65 8.99
CA ALA A 191 -8.33 11.35 8.03
C ALA A 191 -8.07 9.84 7.92
N TYR A 192 -7.68 9.39 6.72
CA TYR A 192 -7.26 8.01 6.54
C TYR A 192 -5.86 7.80 7.14
N HIS A 193 -5.76 6.80 7.97
CA HIS A 193 -4.49 6.36 8.52
C HIS A 193 -4.13 4.98 7.98
N PRO A 194 -2.92 4.81 7.38
CA PRO A 194 -2.49 3.53 6.83
C PRO A 194 -2.58 2.41 7.86
N THR A 195 -3.03 1.23 7.46
CA THR A 195 -3.19 0.06 8.34
C THR A 195 -2.21 -1.04 7.94
N TRP A 196 -2.03 -2.05 8.82
CA TRP A 196 -1.14 -3.17 8.49
C TRP A 196 -1.58 -3.86 7.19
N GLY A 197 -0.63 -4.03 6.25
CA GLY A 197 -0.88 -4.57 4.93
C GLY A 197 -1.12 -3.50 3.86
N ASP A 198 -1.30 -2.22 4.23
CA ASP A 198 -1.29 -1.14 3.25
C ASP A 198 0.12 -0.90 2.74
N ARG A 199 0.22 -0.44 1.50
CA ARG A 199 1.45 -0.02 0.84
C ARG A 199 1.57 1.50 0.93
N LYS A 200 2.76 2.02 0.63
CA LYS A 200 2.96 3.48 0.53
C LYS A 200 2.22 4.08 -0.67
N ASP A 201 2.05 3.27 -1.72
CA ASP A 201 1.43 3.64 -2.99
C ASP A 201 -0.04 3.20 -3.11
N GLY A 202 -0.64 2.65 -2.02
CA GLY A 202 -2.05 2.27 -2.06
C GLY A 202 -2.57 1.56 -0.81
N ARG A 203 -3.88 1.65 -0.61
CA ARG A 203 -4.62 1.00 0.48
C ARG A 203 -5.06 -0.40 0.09
N LEU A 204 -4.90 -1.36 0.98
CA LEU A 204 -5.37 -2.72 0.77
C LEU A 204 -6.90 -2.79 0.77
N ILE A 205 -7.49 -3.32 -0.28
CA ILE A 205 -8.93 -3.60 -0.33
C ILE A 205 -9.21 -4.87 0.47
N ARG A 206 -10.05 -4.74 1.50
CA ARG A 206 -10.40 -5.82 2.44
C ARG A 206 -11.83 -6.33 2.25
N THR A 207 -12.57 -5.71 1.33
CA THR A 207 -13.99 -5.97 1.06
C THR A 207 -14.19 -6.80 -0.21
N LEU A 208 -13.10 -7.33 -0.79
CA LEU A 208 -13.19 -8.19 -1.98
C LEU A 208 -13.97 -9.46 -1.69
N SER A 209 -14.72 -9.92 -2.69
CA SER A 209 -15.37 -11.23 -2.65
C SER A 209 -14.33 -12.35 -2.54
N PRO A 210 -14.69 -13.52 -1.94
CA PRO A 210 -13.77 -14.65 -1.88
C PRO A 210 -13.22 -15.07 -3.24
N MET A 211 -14.05 -15.03 -4.29
CA MET A 211 -13.64 -15.38 -5.65
C MET A 211 -12.58 -14.43 -6.20
N ASN A 212 -12.72 -13.13 -5.99
CA ASN A 212 -11.72 -12.14 -6.42
C ASN A 212 -10.38 -12.29 -5.67
N ILE A 213 -10.41 -12.78 -4.43
CA ILE A 213 -9.18 -13.11 -3.69
C ILE A 213 -8.49 -14.31 -4.31
N VAL A 214 -9.25 -15.38 -4.60
CA VAL A 214 -8.73 -16.64 -5.20
C VAL A 214 -8.21 -16.39 -6.61
N ALA A 215 -8.86 -15.55 -7.40
CA ALA A 215 -8.46 -15.20 -8.76
C ALA A 215 -7.00 -14.70 -8.84
N GLY A 216 -6.54 -13.96 -7.84
CA GLY A 216 -5.16 -13.51 -7.76
C GLY A 216 -4.12 -14.62 -7.62
N TYR A 217 -4.51 -15.83 -7.20
CA TYR A 217 -3.65 -17.01 -7.12
C TYR A 217 -3.76 -17.89 -8.37
N ILE A 218 -4.93 -17.92 -9.01
CA ILE A 218 -5.16 -18.64 -10.27
C ILE A 218 -4.43 -17.94 -11.42
N MET A 219 -4.43 -16.61 -11.43
CA MET A 219 -3.76 -15.77 -12.43
C MET A 219 -2.55 -15.06 -11.79
N PRO A 220 -1.39 -15.72 -11.64
CA PRO A 220 -0.26 -15.16 -10.89
C PRO A 220 0.44 -14.02 -11.62
N THR A 221 0.39 -13.99 -12.96
CA THR A 221 1.03 -12.94 -13.77
C THR A 221 0.00 -11.99 -14.38
N ARG A 222 0.43 -10.78 -14.78
CA ARG A 222 -0.45 -9.84 -15.49
C ARG A 222 -0.81 -10.30 -16.88
N ASN A 223 0.09 -11.04 -17.53
CA ASN A 223 -0.21 -11.60 -18.85
C ASN A 223 -1.34 -12.63 -18.79
N ASP A 224 -1.40 -13.44 -17.72
CA ASP A 224 -2.47 -14.42 -17.52
C ASP A 224 -3.83 -13.73 -17.26
N ALA A 225 -3.78 -12.53 -16.65
CA ALA A 225 -4.95 -11.74 -16.26
C ALA A 225 -5.26 -10.58 -17.24
N CYS A 226 -4.64 -10.58 -18.42
CA CYS A 226 -4.77 -9.46 -19.35
C CYS A 226 -6.00 -9.63 -20.25
N ASN A 227 -6.94 -8.72 -20.15
CA ASN A 227 -8.07 -8.57 -21.06
C ASN A 227 -7.86 -7.39 -22.00
N SER A 228 -8.21 -7.56 -23.28
CA SER A 228 -8.11 -6.51 -24.31
C SER A 228 -9.50 -6.11 -24.80
N ILE A 229 -9.83 -4.83 -24.61
CA ILE A 229 -11.06 -4.22 -25.10
C ILE A 229 -10.70 -3.34 -26.31
N GLN A 230 -11.28 -3.65 -27.46
CA GLN A 230 -11.14 -2.88 -28.69
C GLN A 230 -12.45 -2.18 -28.99
N THR A 231 -12.39 -0.89 -29.23
CA THR A 231 -13.57 -0.09 -29.56
C THR A 231 -13.21 1.07 -30.47
N THR A 232 -14.21 1.62 -31.15
CA THR A 232 -14.09 2.80 -32.02
C THR A 232 -14.94 3.91 -31.43
N PHE A 233 -14.35 5.06 -31.18
CA PHE A 233 -15.07 6.22 -30.67
C PHE A 233 -15.31 7.26 -31.80
N GLU A 234 -16.51 7.78 -31.86
CA GLU A 234 -16.81 8.98 -32.65
C GLU A 234 -16.25 10.20 -31.90
N ILE A 235 -15.37 10.96 -32.60
CA ILE A 235 -14.66 12.10 -32.02
C ILE A 235 -14.98 13.42 -32.69
N SER A 236 -16.08 13.52 -33.45
CA SER A 236 -16.43 14.76 -34.15
C SER A 236 -16.66 15.93 -33.20
N LYS A 237 -17.30 15.68 -32.05
CA LYS A 237 -17.51 16.69 -31.02
C LYS A 237 -16.20 16.99 -30.26
N VAL A 238 -15.39 15.98 -29.97
CA VAL A 238 -14.05 16.14 -29.36
C VAL A 238 -13.16 17.02 -30.25
N GLU A 239 -13.19 16.83 -31.56
CA GLU A 239 -12.42 17.66 -32.49
C GLU A 239 -12.90 19.12 -32.52
N ARG A 240 -14.19 19.36 -32.35
CA ARG A 240 -14.76 20.71 -32.21
C ARG A 240 -14.30 21.34 -30.91
N TYR A 241 -14.40 20.60 -29.80
CA TYR A 241 -13.93 21.02 -28.48
C TYR A 241 -12.43 21.34 -28.47
N ILE A 242 -11.59 20.52 -29.12
CA ILE A 242 -10.16 20.78 -29.24
C ILE A 242 -9.91 22.12 -29.99
N ARG A 243 -10.63 22.40 -31.10
CA ARG A 243 -10.48 23.66 -31.84
C ARG A 243 -10.89 24.85 -30.97
N GLN A 244 -11.97 24.71 -30.20
CA GLN A 244 -12.43 25.75 -29.28
C GLN A 244 -11.36 26.05 -28.24
N LYS A 245 -10.83 25.01 -27.54
CA LYS A 245 -9.79 25.18 -26.53
C LYS A 245 -8.50 25.80 -27.05
N ARG A 246 -8.13 25.49 -28.29
CA ARG A 246 -7.01 26.15 -28.96
C ARG A 246 -7.26 27.63 -29.22
N ALA A 247 -8.48 28.01 -29.62
CA ALA A 247 -8.88 29.39 -29.78
C ALA A 247 -8.93 30.16 -28.44
N GLU A 248 -9.17 29.44 -27.32
CA GLU A 248 -9.14 29.96 -25.93
C GLU A 248 -7.70 30.12 -25.39
N GLY A 249 -6.64 29.82 -26.19
CA GLY A 249 -5.24 29.98 -25.80
C GLY A 249 -4.49 28.71 -25.42
N MET A 250 -5.12 27.52 -25.50
CA MET A 250 -4.44 26.24 -25.29
C MET A 250 -3.89 25.67 -26.60
N GLU A 251 -2.85 26.29 -27.16
CA GLU A 251 -2.37 26.04 -28.54
C GLU A 251 -2.02 24.58 -28.83
N SER A 252 -1.34 23.89 -27.88
CA SER A 252 -0.93 22.49 -28.00
C SER A 252 -2.00 21.48 -27.57
N PHE A 253 -3.22 21.94 -27.23
CA PHE A 253 -4.29 21.07 -26.78
C PHE A 253 -4.68 20.04 -27.84
N GLY A 254 -4.76 18.78 -27.49
CA GLY A 254 -5.00 17.69 -28.43
C GLY A 254 -5.78 16.52 -27.84
N LEU A 255 -5.96 15.46 -28.64
CA LEU A 255 -6.75 14.30 -28.31
C LEU A 255 -6.24 13.63 -27.00
N THR A 256 -4.93 13.54 -26.80
CA THR A 256 -4.33 12.95 -25.59
C THR A 256 -4.82 13.64 -24.32
N HIS A 257 -4.91 14.98 -24.32
CA HIS A 257 -5.41 15.74 -23.17
C HIS A 257 -6.87 15.40 -22.86
N VAL A 258 -7.73 15.30 -23.90
CA VAL A 258 -9.15 14.95 -23.71
C VAL A 258 -9.32 13.53 -23.20
N LEU A 259 -8.60 12.56 -23.79
CA LEU A 259 -8.66 11.17 -23.35
C LEU A 259 -8.17 11.01 -21.90
N LEU A 260 -7.10 11.73 -21.54
CA LEU A 260 -6.57 11.71 -20.17
C LEU A 260 -7.54 12.35 -19.19
N ALA A 261 -8.09 13.52 -19.49
CA ALA A 261 -9.10 14.19 -18.65
C ALA A 261 -10.35 13.31 -18.48
N ALA A 262 -10.81 12.65 -19.55
CA ALA A 262 -11.93 11.71 -19.48
C ALA A 262 -11.60 10.48 -18.60
N TYR A 263 -10.36 9.95 -18.69
CA TYR A 263 -9.93 8.85 -17.84
C TYR A 263 -9.88 9.25 -16.36
N VAL A 264 -9.33 10.42 -16.05
CA VAL A 264 -9.31 10.99 -14.67
C VAL A 264 -10.75 11.15 -14.14
N ARG A 265 -11.67 11.64 -14.98
CA ARG A 265 -13.09 11.76 -14.63
C ARG A 265 -13.75 10.40 -14.41
N CYS A 266 -13.36 9.36 -15.15
CA CYS A 266 -13.82 8.00 -14.90
C CYS A 266 -13.37 7.50 -13.53
N ILE A 267 -12.15 7.79 -13.10
CA ILE A 267 -11.66 7.43 -11.76
C ILE A 267 -12.47 8.12 -10.66
N ALA A 268 -12.84 9.39 -10.83
CA ALA A 268 -13.66 10.11 -9.86
C ALA A 268 -15.00 9.40 -9.59
N LYS A 269 -15.61 8.83 -10.63
CA LYS A 269 -16.90 8.14 -10.53
C LYS A 269 -16.77 6.63 -10.30
N TYR A 270 -15.73 6.03 -10.83
CA TYR A 270 -15.47 4.58 -10.78
C TYR A 270 -14.05 4.32 -10.28
N PRO A 271 -13.81 4.48 -8.98
CA PRO A 271 -12.46 4.40 -8.40
C PRO A 271 -11.78 3.03 -8.60
N GLY A 272 -12.54 1.97 -8.90
CA GLY A 272 -11.99 0.64 -9.15
C GLY A 272 -10.97 0.59 -10.28
N VAL A 273 -11.02 1.49 -11.28
CA VAL A 273 -10.01 1.55 -12.35
C VAL A 273 -8.70 2.23 -11.91
N ASN A 274 -8.63 2.74 -10.68
CA ASN A 274 -7.40 3.19 -10.03
C ASN A 274 -6.86 2.17 -9.01
N ARG A 275 -7.32 0.93 -9.08
CA ARG A 275 -6.77 -0.19 -8.32
C ARG A 275 -5.55 -0.75 -9.01
N PHE A 276 -4.72 -1.44 -8.24
CA PHE A 276 -3.63 -2.24 -8.79
C PHE A 276 -3.46 -3.55 -8.01
N PHE A 277 -2.84 -4.53 -8.66
CA PHE A 277 -2.57 -5.84 -8.09
C PHE A 277 -1.06 -5.99 -7.83
N SER A 278 -0.69 -6.34 -6.60
CA SER A 278 0.68 -6.64 -6.21
C SER A 278 0.70 -7.57 -4.99
N GLY A 279 1.63 -8.53 -4.94
CA GLY A 279 1.76 -9.48 -3.82
C GLY A 279 0.49 -10.31 -3.57
N GLN A 280 -0.20 -10.76 -4.63
CA GLN A 280 -1.51 -11.45 -4.60
C GLN A 280 -2.60 -10.69 -3.84
N ARG A 281 -2.57 -9.36 -3.88
CA ARG A 281 -3.56 -8.50 -3.22
C ARG A 281 -3.92 -7.32 -4.11
N VAL A 282 -5.15 -6.84 -3.95
CA VAL A 282 -5.65 -5.66 -4.66
C VAL A 282 -5.56 -4.46 -3.75
N TYR A 283 -5.02 -3.39 -4.29
CA TYR A 283 -4.85 -2.11 -3.61
C TYR A 283 -5.56 -1.00 -4.38
N GLN A 284 -6.01 0.02 -3.67
CA GLN A 284 -6.57 1.25 -4.22
C GLN A 284 -5.55 2.39 -4.09
N ARG A 285 -5.24 3.08 -5.19
CA ARG A 285 -4.58 4.39 -5.17
C ARG A 285 -5.64 5.44 -4.86
N ASP A 286 -5.51 6.18 -3.82
CA ASP A 286 -6.53 7.16 -3.42
C ASP A 286 -6.73 8.28 -4.45
N ASP A 287 -6.34 9.49 -4.09
CA ASP A 287 -6.47 10.67 -4.92
C ASP A 287 -5.26 10.85 -5.87
N ASP A 288 -4.38 9.85 -6.00
CA ASP A 288 -3.21 9.88 -6.87
C ASP A 288 -3.46 9.05 -8.14
N VAL A 289 -3.60 9.72 -9.27
CA VAL A 289 -3.73 9.12 -10.60
C VAL A 289 -2.40 9.25 -11.31
N GLN A 290 -1.66 8.16 -11.39
CA GLN A 290 -0.33 8.12 -11.99
C GLN A 290 -0.43 7.76 -13.48
N PHE A 291 -0.29 8.76 -14.31
CA PHE A 291 -0.28 8.62 -15.77
C PHE A 291 1.16 8.51 -16.27
N THR A 292 1.39 7.58 -17.18
CA THR A 292 2.69 7.37 -17.82
C THR A 292 2.56 7.45 -19.34
N MET A 293 3.52 8.07 -20.01
CA MET A 293 3.59 8.12 -21.46
C MET A 293 5.04 8.11 -21.92
N THR A 294 5.31 7.43 -23.03
CA THR A 294 6.61 7.49 -23.72
C THR A 294 6.62 8.62 -24.73
N ILE A 295 7.66 9.43 -24.70
CA ILE A 295 7.88 10.55 -25.63
C ILE A 295 9.17 10.28 -26.41
N LYS A 296 9.12 10.45 -27.74
CA LYS A 296 10.30 10.54 -28.58
C LYS A 296 10.66 12.00 -28.82
N LYS A 297 11.94 12.36 -28.66
CA LYS A 297 12.43 13.69 -29.00
C LYS A 297 12.35 13.91 -30.51
N ASP A 298 12.84 12.93 -31.28
CA ASP A 298 12.85 12.94 -32.73
C ASP A 298 12.04 11.77 -33.27
N MET A 299 11.20 12.02 -34.29
CA MET A 299 10.39 11.00 -34.96
C MET A 299 11.23 10.19 -35.98
N ARG A 300 12.39 9.68 -35.49
CA ARG A 300 13.30 8.81 -36.26
C ARG A 300 13.33 7.43 -35.60
N THR A 301 13.77 6.42 -36.33
CA THR A 301 13.92 5.04 -35.83
C THR A 301 14.98 4.94 -34.75
N ASP A 302 16.00 5.76 -34.80
CA ASP A 302 17.10 5.90 -33.83
C ASP A 302 16.91 7.04 -32.83
N GLY A 303 15.74 7.72 -32.90
CA GLY A 303 15.40 8.81 -31.98
C GLY A 303 15.30 8.34 -30.54
N GLU A 304 15.92 9.12 -29.64
CA GLU A 304 15.88 8.85 -28.20
C GLU A 304 14.46 8.91 -27.64
N GLU A 305 14.13 7.90 -26.83
CA GLU A 305 12.84 7.78 -26.15
C GLU A 305 13.02 8.00 -24.65
N THR A 306 12.12 8.72 -24.05
CA THR A 306 12.03 8.83 -22.59
C THR A 306 10.61 8.62 -22.13
N THR A 307 10.47 8.18 -20.89
CA THR A 307 9.16 7.96 -20.28
C THR A 307 8.91 9.04 -19.24
N ILE A 308 7.77 9.69 -19.32
CA ILE A 308 7.29 10.66 -18.35
C ILE A 308 6.23 10.04 -17.46
N LYS A 309 6.23 10.45 -16.19
CA LYS A 309 5.18 10.11 -15.23
C LYS A 309 4.58 11.38 -14.64
N LEU A 310 3.26 11.48 -14.74
CA LEU A 310 2.47 12.61 -14.29
C LEU A 310 1.52 12.19 -13.17
N HIS A 311 1.46 12.99 -12.12
CA HIS A 311 0.53 12.82 -11.02
C HIS A 311 -0.66 13.76 -11.17
N LEU A 312 -1.86 13.17 -11.26
CA LEU A 312 -3.13 13.87 -11.40
C LEU A 312 -4.05 13.54 -10.22
N LYS A 313 -5.02 14.40 -9.99
CA LYS A 313 -6.08 14.18 -9.01
C LYS A 313 -7.39 13.84 -9.69
N PRO A 314 -8.27 13.03 -9.10
CA PRO A 314 -9.60 12.74 -9.66
C PRO A 314 -10.46 14.01 -9.88
N THR A 315 -10.11 15.12 -9.20
CA THR A 315 -10.77 16.42 -9.33
C THR A 315 -10.23 17.28 -10.48
N ASP A 316 -9.11 16.90 -11.10
CA ASP A 316 -8.46 17.72 -12.12
C ASP A 316 -9.38 17.93 -13.34
N THR A 317 -9.47 19.18 -13.77
CA THR A 317 -10.20 19.64 -14.95
C THR A 317 -9.35 19.49 -16.21
N THR A 318 -9.97 19.69 -17.38
CA THR A 318 -9.25 19.72 -18.68
C THR A 318 -8.08 20.70 -18.66
N LYS A 319 -8.26 21.88 -18.04
CA LYS A 319 -7.23 22.92 -17.96
C LYS A 319 -6.05 22.45 -17.12
N GLU A 320 -6.31 21.90 -15.95
CA GLU A 320 -5.26 21.39 -15.04
C GLU A 320 -4.50 20.22 -15.65
N VAL A 321 -5.19 19.31 -16.33
CA VAL A 321 -4.55 18.21 -17.07
C VAL A 321 -3.65 18.76 -18.20
N TYR A 322 -4.12 19.78 -18.94
CA TYR A 322 -3.34 20.42 -19.98
C TYR A 322 -2.08 21.10 -19.44
N GLU A 323 -2.21 21.92 -18.39
CA GLU A 323 -1.10 22.65 -17.79
C GLU A 323 -0.05 21.68 -17.23
N LYS A 324 -0.46 20.69 -16.46
CA LYS A 324 0.45 19.70 -15.85
C LYS A 324 1.18 18.85 -16.88
N LEU A 325 0.47 18.39 -17.92
CA LEU A 325 1.08 17.53 -18.94
C LEU A 325 2.07 18.32 -19.81
N ASN A 326 1.72 19.54 -20.23
CA ASN A 326 2.60 20.35 -21.06
C ASN A 326 3.83 20.83 -20.28
N ALA A 327 3.67 21.25 -19.03
CA ALA A 327 4.81 21.63 -18.19
C ALA A 327 5.85 20.50 -18.11
N LEU A 328 5.39 19.26 -17.95
CA LEU A 328 6.26 18.08 -17.91
C LEU A 328 6.88 17.76 -19.30
N ILE A 329 6.12 17.92 -20.38
CA ILE A 329 6.63 17.75 -21.74
C ILE A 329 7.70 18.79 -22.07
N ASP A 330 7.48 20.03 -21.68
CA ASP A 330 8.42 21.13 -21.94
C ASP A 330 9.69 21.00 -21.08
N GLU A 331 9.55 20.54 -19.83
CA GLU A 331 10.70 20.19 -18.98
C GLU A 331 11.57 19.13 -19.67
N VAL A 332 10.96 18.06 -20.16
CA VAL A 332 11.69 16.95 -20.83
C VAL A 332 12.32 17.39 -22.15
N LYS A 333 11.66 18.24 -22.94
CA LYS A 333 12.22 18.76 -24.20
C LYS A 333 13.41 19.69 -23.98
N ASN A 334 13.38 20.48 -22.93
CA ASN A 334 14.40 21.49 -22.63
C ASN A 334 15.57 20.93 -21.80
N THR A 335 15.40 19.74 -21.20
CA THR A 335 16.45 19.10 -20.41
C THR A 335 17.21 18.09 -21.29
N PRO A 336 18.55 17.99 -21.20
CA PRO A 336 19.29 16.90 -21.84
C PRO A 336 18.70 15.56 -21.41
N LEU A 337 18.58 14.59 -22.33
CA LEU A 337 18.07 13.25 -22.03
C LEU A 337 19.03 12.47 -21.11
N ASN A 338 19.06 12.87 -19.87
CA ASN A 338 19.66 12.14 -18.76
C ASN A 338 18.61 12.02 -17.68
N SER A 339 17.47 11.36 -18.01
CA SER A 339 16.48 11.07 -16.97
C SER A 339 17.12 10.16 -15.93
N SER A 340 16.74 10.34 -14.67
CA SER A 340 17.21 9.47 -13.59
C SER A 340 16.91 7.99 -13.89
N PHE A 341 15.88 7.71 -14.69
CA PHE A 341 15.56 6.38 -15.17
C PHE A 341 16.60 5.83 -16.13
N ASP A 342 17.08 6.64 -17.09
CA ASP A 342 18.08 6.22 -18.07
C ASP A 342 19.41 5.93 -17.40
N HIS A 343 19.81 6.69 -16.37
CA HIS A 343 20.99 6.39 -15.55
C HIS A 343 20.83 5.07 -14.79
N VAL A 344 19.68 4.81 -14.19
CA VAL A 344 19.42 3.53 -13.51
C VAL A 344 19.41 2.38 -14.51
N ALA A 345 18.81 2.56 -15.68
CA ALA A 345 18.80 1.55 -16.74
C ALA A 345 20.21 1.26 -17.26
N ALA A 346 21.03 2.30 -17.49
CA ALA A 346 22.43 2.15 -17.90
C ALA A 346 23.27 1.43 -16.84
N LEU A 347 23.09 1.78 -15.56
CA LEU A 347 23.73 1.10 -14.44
C LEU A 347 23.35 -0.38 -14.39
N LEU A 348 22.07 -0.70 -14.53
CA LEU A 348 21.59 -2.09 -14.58
C LEU A 348 22.15 -2.84 -15.78
N ALA A 349 22.19 -2.20 -16.96
CA ALA A 349 22.73 -2.80 -18.19
C ALA A 349 24.22 -3.10 -18.12
N SER A 350 24.98 -2.36 -17.31
CA SER A 350 26.42 -2.59 -17.10
C SER A 350 26.74 -3.78 -16.20
N MET A 351 25.73 -4.34 -15.51
CA MET A 351 25.92 -5.44 -14.58
C MET A 351 26.11 -6.79 -15.29
N PRO A 352 26.93 -7.71 -14.74
CA PRO A 352 26.98 -9.09 -15.20
C PRO A 352 25.58 -9.74 -15.15
N ARG A 353 25.29 -10.59 -16.14
CA ARG A 353 23.95 -11.19 -16.35
C ARG A 353 23.35 -11.84 -15.10
N LEU A 354 24.15 -12.58 -14.34
CA LEU A 354 23.66 -13.24 -13.11
C LEU A 354 23.33 -12.23 -12.00
N LEU A 355 24.16 -11.20 -11.86
CA LEU A 355 23.93 -10.12 -10.91
C LEU A 355 22.66 -9.34 -11.28
N LEU A 356 22.49 -8.98 -12.55
CA LEU A 356 21.29 -8.30 -13.04
C LEU A 356 20.02 -9.15 -12.78
N LYS A 357 20.09 -10.47 -13.05
CA LYS A 357 18.97 -11.39 -12.75
C LYS A 357 18.62 -11.41 -11.26
N PHE A 358 19.64 -11.43 -10.40
CA PHE A 358 19.45 -11.38 -8.94
C PHE A 358 18.84 -10.04 -8.49
N VAL A 359 19.36 -8.92 -8.99
CA VAL A 359 18.85 -7.57 -8.66
C VAL A 359 17.37 -7.43 -9.08
N VAL A 360 17.02 -7.83 -10.31
CA VAL A 360 15.63 -7.79 -10.78
C VAL A 360 14.73 -8.69 -9.93
N TRP A 361 15.19 -9.90 -9.57
CA TRP A 361 14.45 -10.79 -8.66
C TRP A 361 14.27 -10.16 -7.28
N PHE A 362 15.31 -9.54 -6.73
CA PHE A 362 15.27 -8.87 -5.43
C PHE A 362 14.30 -7.68 -5.43
N LEU A 363 14.34 -6.83 -6.47
CA LEU A 363 13.39 -5.72 -6.63
C LEU A 363 11.94 -6.22 -6.73
N LYS A 364 11.69 -7.29 -7.49
CA LYS A 364 10.36 -7.94 -7.56
C LYS A 364 9.92 -8.45 -6.18
N THR A 365 10.82 -9.01 -5.40
CA THR A 365 10.54 -9.50 -4.05
C THR A 365 10.19 -8.34 -3.11
N LEU A 366 10.94 -7.25 -3.16
CA LEU A 366 10.63 -6.04 -2.38
C LEU A 366 9.28 -5.46 -2.77
N ASP A 367 8.96 -5.40 -4.07
CA ASP A 367 7.67 -4.91 -4.56
C ASP A 367 6.52 -5.82 -4.12
N TYR A 368 6.71 -7.14 -4.17
CA TYR A 368 5.75 -8.12 -3.69
C TYR A 368 5.31 -7.84 -2.25
N PHE A 369 6.24 -7.50 -1.37
CA PHE A 369 5.98 -7.16 0.04
C PHE A 369 5.66 -5.69 0.28
N GLY A 370 5.56 -4.86 -0.77
CA GLY A 370 5.31 -3.41 -0.66
C GLY A 370 6.44 -2.65 0.03
N LYS A 371 7.68 -3.15 -0.08
CA LYS A 371 8.88 -2.58 0.53
C LYS A 371 9.80 -1.88 -0.48
N LEU A 372 9.41 -1.84 -1.75
CA LEU A 372 10.17 -1.10 -2.75
C LEU A 372 10.21 0.39 -2.37
N PRO A 373 11.39 1.05 -2.39
CA PRO A 373 11.50 2.48 -2.10
C PRO A 373 10.64 3.33 -3.06
N THR A 374 9.99 4.37 -2.53
CA THR A 374 9.07 5.21 -3.31
C THR A 374 9.76 5.89 -4.49
N PHE A 375 11.01 6.34 -4.34
CA PHE A 375 11.75 6.95 -5.44
C PHE A 375 11.93 6.00 -6.64
N LEU A 376 12.02 4.67 -6.40
CA LEU A 376 12.08 3.67 -7.49
C LEU A 376 10.71 3.45 -8.13
N THR A 377 9.64 3.46 -7.35
CA THR A 377 8.28 3.36 -7.91
C THR A 377 7.90 4.59 -8.70
N ASP A 378 8.32 5.77 -8.25
CA ASP A 378 8.06 7.05 -8.94
C ASP A 378 8.85 7.16 -10.25
N LEU A 379 10.10 6.67 -10.25
CA LEU A 379 10.95 6.63 -11.43
C LEU A 379 10.52 5.58 -12.45
N SER A 380 9.97 4.45 -11.99
CA SER A 380 9.66 3.30 -12.82
C SER A 380 8.42 3.51 -13.68
N PRO A 381 8.46 3.34 -15.00
CA PRO A 381 7.29 3.41 -15.87
C PRO A 381 6.32 2.24 -15.67
N PHE A 382 6.78 1.17 -15.00
CA PHE A 382 6.00 -0.05 -14.76
C PHE A 382 5.13 0.02 -13.50
N HIS A 383 5.22 1.13 -12.76
CA HIS A 383 4.38 1.41 -11.59
C HIS A 383 3.51 2.62 -11.90
N GLY A 384 2.22 2.54 -11.68
CA GLY A 384 1.29 3.63 -11.96
C GLY A 384 -0.13 3.17 -12.15
N THR A 385 -1.00 4.09 -12.56
CA THR A 385 -2.41 3.83 -12.82
C THR A 385 -2.62 3.40 -14.26
N VAL A 386 -2.07 4.14 -15.21
CA VAL A 386 -2.31 3.92 -16.64
C VAL A 386 -1.13 4.42 -17.46
N ILE A 387 -0.83 3.71 -18.54
CA ILE A 387 0.08 4.15 -19.59
C ILE A 387 -0.71 4.39 -20.87
N PHE A 388 -0.44 5.51 -21.53
CA PHE A 388 -0.99 5.82 -22.87
C PHE A 388 0.09 5.76 -23.92
N THR A 389 -0.27 5.19 -25.07
CA THR A 389 0.53 5.26 -26.29
C THR A 389 -0.29 5.75 -27.45
N SER A 390 0.25 6.74 -28.19
CA SER A 390 -0.39 7.31 -29.37
C SER A 390 0.22 6.73 -30.63
N MET A 391 -0.46 5.80 -31.28
CA MET A 391 -0.09 5.29 -32.61
C MET A 391 -0.56 6.24 -33.69
N GLY A 392 -1.42 7.20 -33.35
CA GLY A 392 -1.93 8.21 -34.29
C GLY A 392 -0.84 9.12 -34.85
N SER A 393 0.20 9.42 -34.10
CA SER A 393 1.38 10.16 -34.54
C SER A 393 2.19 9.40 -35.60
N LEU A 394 2.13 8.08 -35.58
CA LEU A 394 2.78 7.19 -36.55
C LEU A 394 1.88 6.83 -37.72
N GLY A 395 0.63 7.29 -37.73
CA GLY A 395 -0.32 7.03 -38.81
C GLY A 395 -0.88 5.60 -38.86
N ILE A 396 -0.70 4.78 -37.82
CA ILE A 396 -1.13 3.37 -37.77
C ILE A 396 -2.32 3.17 -36.83
N PRO A 397 -3.03 2.01 -36.92
CA PRO A 397 -4.04 1.61 -35.97
C PRO A 397 -3.44 1.41 -34.54
N PRO A 398 -4.27 1.37 -33.47
CA PRO A 398 -3.80 1.06 -32.16
C PRO A 398 -3.32 -0.39 -32.09
N ILE A 399 -2.33 -0.63 -31.23
CA ILE A 399 -1.80 -1.98 -30.97
C ILE A 399 -2.47 -2.59 -29.74
N VAL A 400 -2.65 -3.90 -29.75
CA VAL A 400 -2.94 -4.68 -28.56
C VAL A 400 -1.61 -4.92 -27.84
N HIS A 401 -1.45 -4.36 -26.66
CA HIS A 401 -0.20 -4.43 -25.93
C HIS A 401 -0.34 -5.37 -24.72
N HIS A 402 0.72 -6.08 -24.37
CA HIS A 402 0.75 -6.87 -23.14
C HIS A 402 0.91 -5.95 -21.91
N LEU A 403 0.48 -6.43 -20.74
CA LEU A 403 0.81 -5.82 -19.46
C LEU A 403 2.15 -6.36 -18.94
N TYR A 404 2.96 -5.50 -18.37
CA TYR A 404 4.27 -5.89 -17.85
C TYR A 404 4.15 -6.71 -16.57
N ASN A 405 4.88 -7.84 -16.48
CA ASN A 405 4.95 -8.66 -15.27
C ASN A 405 5.89 -8.09 -14.19
N PHE A 406 6.48 -6.93 -14.43
CA PHE A 406 7.23 -6.14 -13.46
C PHE A 406 6.43 -4.90 -13.08
N GLY A 407 6.48 -4.51 -11.82
CA GLY A 407 5.72 -3.36 -11.31
C GLY A 407 4.24 -3.67 -11.04
N ASN A 408 3.40 -2.64 -11.04
CA ASN A 408 1.99 -2.75 -10.66
C ASN A 408 1.01 -1.99 -11.58
N LEU A 409 1.45 -1.64 -12.80
CA LEU A 409 0.64 -0.94 -13.79
C LEU A 409 -0.51 -1.84 -14.31
N PRO A 410 -1.79 -1.49 -14.06
CA PRO A 410 -2.91 -2.36 -14.39
C PRO A 410 -3.55 -2.08 -15.75
N VAL A 411 -3.32 -0.91 -16.35
CA VAL A 411 -4.02 -0.48 -17.57
C VAL A 411 -3.05 0.09 -18.58
N PHE A 412 -3.15 -0.42 -19.82
CA PHE A 412 -2.42 0.07 -20.97
C PHE A 412 -3.40 0.50 -22.05
N VAL A 413 -3.34 1.75 -22.47
CA VAL A 413 -4.22 2.35 -23.47
C VAL A 413 -3.42 2.68 -24.73
N ALA A 414 -3.90 2.21 -25.87
CA ALA A 414 -3.40 2.60 -27.19
C ALA A 414 -4.53 3.22 -28.00
N PHE A 415 -4.26 4.32 -28.69
CA PHE A 415 -5.19 4.90 -29.66
C PHE A 415 -4.50 5.18 -30.99
N GLY A 416 -5.23 4.91 -32.05
CA GLY A 416 -4.72 4.95 -33.43
C GLY A 416 -4.86 6.30 -34.10
N ARG A 417 -4.62 6.30 -35.44
CA ARG A 417 -4.85 7.46 -36.26
C ARG A 417 -6.32 7.84 -36.32
N LYS A 418 -6.60 9.12 -36.42
CA LYS A 418 -7.94 9.63 -36.71
C LYS A 418 -8.31 9.42 -38.15
N TYR A 419 -9.52 8.99 -38.42
CA TYR A 419 -10.01 8.82 -39.78
C TYR A 419 -11.44 9.31 -39.93
N ARG A 420 -11.89 9.43 -41.20
CA ARG A 420 -13.26 9.87 -41.54
C ARG A 420 -14.03 8.69 -42.10
N LYS A 421 -15.31 8.60 -41.73
CA LYS A 421 -16.30 7.73 -42.41
C LYS A 421 -17.48 8.58 -42.86
N VAL A 422 -18.02 8.23 -44.01
CA VAL A 422 -19.30 8.75 -44.45
C VAL A 422 -20.37 7.75 -44.03
N GLU A 423 -21.34 8.21 -43.29
CA GLU A 423 -22.46 7.43 -42.76
C GLU A 423 -23.77 8.13 -43.08
N LEU A 424 -24.87 7.42 -43.05
CA LEU A 424 -26.19 8.01 -43.18
C LEU A 424 -26.70 8.47 -41.80
N ASP A 425 -27.27 9.66 -41.75
CA ASP A 425 -27.99 10.14 -40.58
C ASP A 425 -29.37 9.45 -40.44
N LEU A 426 -30.13 9.80 -39.42
CA LEU A 426 -31.48 9.26 -39.19
C LEU A 426 -32.48 9.60 -40.30
N GLN A 427 -32.17 10.58 -41.14
CA GLN A 427 -32.96 11.03 -42.29
C GLN A 427 -32.43 10.44 -43.61
N GLY A 428 -31.43 9.56 -43.57
CA GLY A 428 -30.83 8.93 -44.74
C GLY A 428 -29.88 9.86 -45.55
N LYS A 429 -29.45 10.99 -44.96
CA LYS A 429 -28.49 11.90 -45.62
C LYS A 429 -27.05 11.52 -45.26
N PRO A 430 -26.10 11.62 -46.21
CA PRO A 430 -24.70 11.34 -45.95
C PRO A 430 -24.07 12.39 -45.00
N VAL A 431 -23.51 11.93 -43.89
CA VAL A 431 -22.80 12.75 -42.91
C VAL A 431 -21.39 12.21 -42.73
N THR A 432 -20.40 13.09 -42.77
CA THR A 432 -19.00 12.73 -42.50
C THR A 432 -18.71 12.85 -41.02
N ARG A 433 -18.38 11.74 -40.38
CA ARG A 433 -17.97 11.68 -38.99
C ARG A 433 -16.49 11.33 -38.86
N ARG A 434 -15.90 11.74 -37.72
CA ARG A 434 -14.51 11.40 -37.34
C ARG A 434 -14.46 10.35 -36.28
N TYR A 435 -13.53 9.42 -36.44
CA TYR A 435 -13.36 8.28 -35.58
C TYR A 435 -11.91 8.10 -35.16
N VAL A 436 -11.73 7.45 -34.02
CA VAL A 436 -10.46 6.94 -33.54
C VAL A 436 -10.68 5.54 -33.00
N ASP A 437 -9.81 4.60 -33.36
CA ASP A 437 -9.78 3.27 -32.78
C ASP A 437 -8.97 3.31 -31.51
N PHE A 438 -9.45 2.59 -30.52
CA PHE A 438 -8.97 2.59 -29.15
C PHE A 438 -8.87 1.15 -28.65
N VAL A 439 -7.73 0.83 -28.02
CA VAL A 439 -7.48 -0.45 -27.37
C VAL A 439 -7.11 -0.19 -25.92
N MET A 440 -7.78 -0.88 -25.01
CA MET A 440 -7.48 -0.87 -23.60
C MET A 440 -7.17 -2.28 -23.13
N ASN A 441 -5.95 -2.51 -22.65
CA ASN A 441 -5.53 -3.76 -22.04
C ASN A 441 -5.56 -3.57 -20.53
N THR A 442 -6.22 -4.47 -19.83
CA THR A 442 -6.52 -4.32 -18.40
C THR A 442 -6.20 -5.60 -17.64
N ASP A 443 -5.79 -5.43 -16.39
CA ASP A 443 -5.63 -6.53 -15.43
C ASP A 443 -7.00 -6.84 -14.81
N GLU A 444 -7.62 -7.98 -15.18
CA GLU A 444 -8.97 -8.33 -14.72
C GLU A 444 -9.07 -8.62 -13.22
N ARG A 445 -7.95 -8.76 -12.53
CA ARG A 445 -7.93 -8.96 -11.07
C ARG A 445 -8.31 -7.71 -10.28
N ILE A 446 -8.22 -6.52 -10.91
CA ILE A 446 -8.56 -5.26 -10.23
C ILE A 446 -10.06 -4.97 -10.22
N VAL A 447 -10.75 -5.24 -11.32
CA VAL A 447 -12.22 -5.15 -11.47
C VAL A 447 -12.69 -6.14 -12.53
N ASP A 448 -13.94 -6.56 -12.46
CA ASP A 448 -14.57 -7.49 -13.39
C ASP A 448 -14.97 -6.83 -14.73
N GLY A 449 -15.36 -7.66 -15.70
CA GLY A 449 -15.76 -7.22 -17.03
C GLY A 449 -16.99 -6.32 -17.04
N PHE A 450 -17.94 -6.51 -16.12
CA PHE A 450 -19.12 -5.65 -16.00
C PHE A 450 -18.74 -4.23 -15.56
N TYR A 451 -17.83 -4.14 -14.60
CA TYR A 451 -17.30 -2.85 -14.14
C TYR A 451 -16.60 -2.12 -15.28
N TYR A 452 -15.70 -2.80 -16.01
CA TYR A 452 -15.04 -2.21 -17.19
C TYR A 452 -16.03 -1.75 -18.26
N ALA A 453 -17.03 -2.56 -18.59
CA ALA A 453 -18.05 -2.20 -19.56
C ALA A 453 -18.82 -0.92 -19.14
N THR A 454 -19.10 -0.79 -17.85
CA THR A 454 -19.76 0.39 -17.28
C THR A 454 -18.85 1.64 -17.39
N VAL A 455 -17.56 1.49 -17.07
CA VAL A 455 -16.58 2.57 -17.20
C VAL A 455 -16.42 2.99 -18.64
N MET A 456 -16.35 2.06 -19.59
CA MET A 456 -16.22 2.36 -21.03
C MET A 456 -17.43 3.12 -21.57
N LYS A 457 -18.65 2.75 -21.17
CA LYS A 457 -19.86 3.51 -21.53
C LYS A 457 -19.84 4.94 -20.99
N TYR A 458 -19.35 5.11 -19.76
CA TYR A 458 -19.21 6.44 -19.18
C TYR A 458 -18.10 7.25 -19.87
N PHE A 459 -16.98 6.63 -20.18
CA PHE A 459 -15.90 7.24 -20.95
C PHE A 459 -16.39 7.72 -22.32
N GLU A 460 -17.14 6.89 -23.04
CA GLU A 460 -17.76 7.26 -24.31
C GLU A 460 -18.73 8.45 -24.15
N LYS A 461 -19.55 8.46 -23.09
CA LYS A 461 -20.43 9.60 -22.79
C LYS A 461 -19.64 10.90 -22.62
N LEU A 462 -18.51 10.87 -21.90
CA LEU A 462 -17.64 12.04 -21.74
C LEU A 462 -17.05 12.53 -23.07
N LEU A 463 -16.73 11.62 -24.01
CA LEU A 463 -16.27 12.00 -25.34
C LEU A 463 -17.39 12.59 -26.22
N ARG A 464 -18.64 12.20 -25.97
CA ARG A 464 -19.80 12.79 -26.65
C ARG A 464 -20.16 14.18 -26.12
N GLU A 465 -19.77 14.50 -24.89
CA GLU A 465 -20.05 15.76 -24.20
C GLU A 465 -18.79 16.25 -23.48
N PRO A 466 -17.72 16.60 -24.20
CA PRO A 466 -16.39 16.86 -23.62
C PRO A 466 -16.35 18.14 -22.76
N GLU A 467 -17.32 19.05 -22.91
CA GLU A 467 -17.44 20.28 -22.16
C GLU A 467 -17.62 20.01 -20.63
N GLN A 468 -18.14 18.83 -20.26
CA GLN A 468 -18.26 18.42 -18.85
C GLN A 468 -16.91 18.29 -18.16
N LEU A 469 -15.82 18.12 -18.92
CA LEU A 469 -14.45 17.99 -18.40
C LEU A 469 -13.87 19.32 -17.93
N ASP A 470 -14.47 20.45 -18.29
CA ASP A 470 -14.02 21.77 -17.86
C ASP A 470 -14.36 22.09 -16.39
N LEU A 471 -15.29 21.35 -15.82
CA LEU A 471 -15.67 21.48 -14.41
C LEU A 471 -15.13 20.34 -13.60
N SER A 472 -14.78 20.57 -12.34
CA SER A 472 -14.46 19.49 -11.42
C SER A 472 -15.67 18.58 -11.21
N PRO A 473 -15.49 17.28 -10.90
CA PRO A 473 -16.63 16.40 -10.60
C PRO A 473 -17.37 16.89 -9.34
N GLU A 474 -18.69 16.74 -9.33
CA GLU A 474 -19.53 17.08 -8.18
C GLU A 474 -19.16 16.25 -6.94
N GLU A 475 -18.75 14.99 -7.17
CA GLU A 475 -18.36 14.06 -6.13
C GLU A 475 -17.22 13.17 -6.62
N VAL A 476 -16.30 12.88 -5.72
CA VAL A 476 -15.27 11.84 -5.93
C VAL A 476 -15.63 10.63 -5.08
N LEU A 477 -16.07 9.57 -5.74
CA LEU A 477 -16.39 8.31 -5.06
C LEU A 477 -15.10 7.63 -4.59
N ARG A 478 -15.17 7.06 -3.40
CA ARG A 478 -14.06 6.31 -2.81
C ARG A 478 -14.42 4.84 -2.68
N ASP A 479 -13.50 4.00 -3.08
CA ASP A 479 -13.65 2.54 -3.06
C ASP A 479 -13.57 1.97 -1.64
N ILE A 480 -12.83 2.67 -0.79
CA ILE A 480 -12.62 2.32 0.62
C ILE A 480 -13.05 3.51 1.47
N PRO A 481 -13.93 3.29 2.46
CA PRO A 481 -14.39 4.35 3.34
C PRO A 481 -13.29 4.90 4.25
#